data_9800cbba89774109e2809b6d7f9e01d7
#
_entry.id   9800cbba89774109e2809b6d7f9e01d7
#
_cell.length_a   1.000
_cell.length_b   1.000
_cell.length_c   1.000
_cell.angle_alpha   90.00
_cell.angle_beta   90.00
_cell.angle_gamma   90.00
#
_symmetry.space_group_name_H-M   'P 1'
#
loop_
_entity.id
_entity.type
_entity.pdbx_description
1 polymer ?
#
loop_
_entity_poly.entity_id
_entity_poly.type
_entity_poly.pdbx_seq_one_letter_code
_entity_poly.pdbx_strand_id
1 'polypeptide(L)'
;ELLAREIGKATVEKKHVKVKGVSFKLSDTPKFTWRRGHIRCKKTVFNFVATYNPFESEFAEFLDKAEDIEAFAALANIFRIDYLSNSGAIRYYFPDFVAVQILGKKKVFWIIETKGREYPDLDNKNKAIERWCKAVTEQTGKEWKYLLVRQSNYNMIRRSLKSFKNLEDSLKEFGNLL
;
A
#
# COMPACT_ATOMS: atom_id res chain seq x y z
N GLU A 1 20.43 24.43 4.80
CA GLU A 1 20.02 23.12 4.20
C GLU A 1 20.31 21.94 5.13
N LEU A 2 21.54 21.82 5.67
CA LEU A 2 21.93 20.72 6.56
C LEU A 2 21.06 20.68 7.84
N LEU A 3 20.85 21.82 8.50
CA LEU A 3 20.06 21.92 9.74
C LEU A 3 18.58 21.53 9.52
N ALA A 4 17.97 22.00 8.43
CA ALA A 4 16.59 21.63 8.08
C ALA A 4 16.44 20.12 7.81
N ARG A 5 17.44 19.50 7.16
CA ARG A 5 17.51 18.07 6.94
C ARG A 5 17.62 17.27 8.23
N GLU A 6 18.48 17.69 9.16
CA GLU A 6 18.66 17.02 10.46
C GLU A 6 17.43 17.18 11.36
N ILE A 7 16.81 18.37 11.38
CA ILE A 7 15.54 18.59 12.10
C ILE A 7 14.43 17.72 11.51
N GLY A 8 14.30 17.67 10.17
CA GLY A 8 13.33 16.83 9.49
C GLY A 8 13.53 15.34 9.81
N LYS A 9 14.78 14.86 9.75
CA LYS A 9 15.16 13.49 10.10
C LYS A 9 14.80 13.16 11.54
N ALA A 10 15.21 13.99 12.51
CA ALA A 10 14.90 13.80 13.91
C ALA A 10 13.38 13.84 14.18
N THR A 11 12.62 14.67 13.46
CA THR A 11 11.17 14.75 13.58
C THR A 11 10.49 13.48 13.07
N VAL A 12 10.91 12.93 11.93
CA VAL A 12 10.33 11.71 11.36
C VAL A 12 10.75 10.47 12.16
N GLU A 13 12.00 10.39 12.61
CA GLU A 13 12.50 9.26 13.41
C GLU A 13 11.88 9.22 14.81
N LYS A 14 11.58 10.36 15.42
CA LYS A 14 10.90 10.45 16.73
C LYS A 14 9.38 10.36 16.65
N LYS A 15 8.80 10.39 15.45
CA LYS A 15 7.37 10.24 15.28
C LYS A 15 6.98 8.78 15.51
N HIS A 16 6.67 8.45 16.76
CA HIS A 16 6.11 7.13 17.07
C HIS A 16 4.70 7.03 16.48
N VAL A 17 4.48 6.03 15.66
CA VAL A 17 3.13 5.66 15.23
C VAL A 17 2.36 5.24 16.49
N LYS A 18 1.37 6.03 16.89
CA LYS A 18 0.47 5.69 18.00
C LYS A 18 -0.87 5.27 17.42
N VAL A 19 -1.28 4.06 17.70
CA VAL A 19 -2.66 3.64 17.45
C VAL A 19 -3.51 4.26 18.55
N LYS A 20 -4.25 5.31 18.23
CA LYS A 20 -5.30 5.82 19.10
C LYS A 20 -6.44 4.82 19.06
N GLY A 21 -7.07 4.52 20.20
CA GLY A 21 -8.09 3.47 20.36
C GLY A 21 -9.36 3.60 19.48
N VAL A 22 -9.42 4.57 18.58
CA VAL A 22 -10.44 4.71 17.55
C VAL A 22 -9.80 4.36 16.20
N SER A 23 -10.12 3.19 15.68
CA SER A 23 -9.75 2.82 14.32
C SER A 23 -10.64 3.57 13.32
N PHE A 24 -10.05 4.19 12.31
CA PHE A 24 -10.80 4.68 11.16
C PHE A 24 -11.35 3.47 10.38
N LYS A 25 -12.68 3.40 10.26
CA LYS A 25 -13.32 2.37 9.45
C LYS A 25 -13.42 2.89 8.02
N LEU A 26 -13.04 2.08 7.04
CA LEU A 26 -13.22 2.43 5.63
C LEU A 26 -14.69 2.72 5.27
N SER A 27 -15.65 2.09 5.99
CA SER A 27 -17.09 2.38 5.89
C SER A 27 -17.47 3.82 6.25
N ASP A 28 -16.64 4.49 7.05
CA ASP A 28 -16.89 5.88 7.49
C ASP A 28 -16.30 6.90 6.51
N THR A 29 -15.78 6.44 5.36
CA THR A 29 -15.28 7.29 4.28
C THR A 29 -16.40 8.17 3.74
N PRO A 30 -16.24 9.51 3.72
CA PRO A 30 -17.24 10.40 3.15
C PRO A 30 -17.49 10.12 1.67
N LYS A 31 -18.72 10.35 1.22
CA LYS A 31 -19.03 10.27 -0.21
C LYS A 31 -18.20 11.29 -0.99
N PHE A 32 -17.62 10.87 -2.10
CA PHE A 32 -16.87 11.74 -3.00
C PHE A 32 -17.22 11.47 -4.45
N THR A 33 -17.09 12.50 -5.28
CA THR A 33 -17.28 12.39 -6.73
C THR A 33 -15.98 11.97 -7.38
N TRP A 34 -16.04 10.94 -8.23
CA TRP A 34 -14.89 10.45 -8.99
C TRP A 34 -15.14 10.61 -10.48
N ARG A 35 -14.21 11.27 -11.18
CA ARG A 35 -14.32 11.59 -12.63
C ARG A 35 -13.28 10.87 -13.49
N ARG A 36 -12.47 10.00 -12.87
CA ARG A 36 -11.44 9.20 -13.55
C ARG A 36 -11.91 7.76 -13.74
N GLY A 37 -10.98 6.85 -14.10
CA GLY A 37 -11.27 5.44 -14.25
C GLY A 37 -11.83 4.82 -12.98
N HIS A 38 -12.78 3.92 -13.14
CA HIS A 38 -13.31 3.11 -12.04
C HIS A 38 -13.75 1.75 -12.56
N ILE A 39 -13.68 0.75 -11.71
CA ILE A 39 -14.14 -0.59 -12.01
C ILE A 39 -15.00 -1.15 -10.87
N ARG A 40 -15.86 -2.10 -11.20
CA ARG A 40 -16.64 -2.83 -10.19
C ARG A 40 -15.92 -4.12 -9.83
N CYS A 41 -15.73 -4.34 -8.53
CA CYS A 41 -15.14 -5.54 -7.97
C CYS A 41 -16.04 -6.11 -6.89
N LYS A 42 -16.01 -7.42 -6.69
CA LYS A 42 -16.84 -8.10 -5.70
C LYS A 42 -16.28 -8.02 -4.29
N LYS A 43 -14.94 -8.02 -4.17
CA LYS A 43 -14.23 -8.02 -2.88
C LYS A 43 -13.87 -6.62 -2.39
N THR A 44 -14.19 -5.56 -3.15
CA THR A 44 -13.99 -4.19 -2.67
C THR A 44 -15.00 -3.84 -1.59
N VAL A 45 -14.57 -3.09 -0.59
CA VAL A 45 -15.45 -2.59 0.49
C VAL A 45 -16.25 -1.33 0.07
N PHE A 46 -15.98 -0.79 -1.12
CA PHE A 46 -16.67 0.37 -1.69
C PHE A 46 -17.57 -0.03 -2.88
N ASN A 47 -18.43 0.87 -3.30
CA ASN A 47 -19.33 0.67 -4.46
C ASN A 47 -18.57 0.38 -5.76
N PHE A 48 -17.37 0.93 -5.89
CA PHE A 48 -16.45 0.75 -7.00
C PHE A 48 -15.02 1.03 -6.55
N VAL A 49 -14.06 0.57 -7.31
CA VAL A 49 -12.64 0.86 -7.13
C VAL A 49 -12.30 2.09 -7.97
N ALA A 50 -11.94 3.19 -7.32
CA ALA A 50 -11.45 4.40 -7.98
C ALA A 50 -9.99 4.19 -8.38
N THR A 51 -9.64 4.41 -9.65
CA THR A 51 -8.28 4.20 -10.18
C THR A 51 -7.78 5.44 -10.91
N TYR A 52 -6.48 5.71 -10.80
CA TYR A 52 -5.83 6.84 -11.45
C TYR A 52 -5.26 6.48 -12.83
N ASN A 53 -4.99 5.20 -13.08
CA ASN A 53 -4.38 4.72 -14.31
C ASN A 53 -4.82 3.27 -14.63
N PRO A 54 -4.57 2.78 -15.88
CA PRO A 54 -4.94 1.42 -16.29
C PRO A 54 -4.27 0.31 -15.48
N PHE A 55 -3.03 0.51 -15.01
CA PHE A 55 -2.34 -0.50 -14.21
C PHE A 55 -3.01 -0.71 -12.85
N GLU A 56 -3.45 0.35 -12.18
CA GLU A 56 -4.25 0.24 -10.96
C GLU A 56 -5.56 -0.52 -11.20
N SER A 57 -6.23 -0.29 -12.34
CA SER A 57 -7.45 -1.01 -12.69
C SER A 57 -7.17 -2.51 -12.86
N GLU A 58 -6.13 -2.86 -13.62
CA GLU A 58 -5.72 -4.25 -13.84
C GLU A 58 -5.32 -4.94 -12.53
N PHE A 59 -4.60 -4.24 -11.68
CA PHE A 59 -4.18 -4.78 -10.38
C PHE A 59 -5.38 -4.99 -9.44
N ALA A 60 -6.35 -4.09 -9.43
CA ALA A 60 -7.58 -4.25 -8.67
C ALA A 60 -8.42 -5.44 -9.17
N GLU A 61 -8.46 -5.70 -10.48
CA GLU A 61 -9.08 -6.92 -11.02
C GLU A 61 -8.35 -8.19 -10.57
N PHE A 62 -7.02 -8.15 -10.46
CA PHE A 62 -6.25 -9.25 -9.90
C PHE A 62 -6.61 -9.48 -8.43
N LEU A 63 -6.65 -8.43 -7.60
CA LEU A 63 -7.05 -8.55 -6.18
C LEU A 63 -8.46 -9.15 -6.04
N ASP A 64 -9.39 -8.78 -6.92
CA ASP A 64 -10.75 -9.32 -6.92
C ASP A 64 -10.81 -10.82 -7.26
N LYS A 65 -9.91 -11.30 -8.11
CA LYS A 65 -9.83 -12.70 -8.56
C LYS A 65 -8.95 -13.57 -7.67
N ALA A 66 -7.98 -13.00 -6.94
CA ALA A 66 -7.02 -13.74 -6.12
C ALA A 66 -7.73 -14.55 -5.04
N GLU A 67 -7.47 -15.86 -4.99
CA GLU A 67 -8.21 -16.84 -4.17
C GLU A 67 -8.07 -16.54 -2.66
N ASP A 68 -6.93 -16.00 -2.25
CA ASP A 68 -6.54 -15.74 -0.88
C ASP A 68 -6.78 -14.28 -0.42
N ILE A 69 -7.36 -13.43 -1.24
CA ILE A 69 -7.81 -12.09 -0.84
C ILE A 69 -9.27 -12.16 -0.38
N GLU A 70 -9.51 -11.75 0.88
CA GLU A 70 -10.86 -11.65 1.46
C GLU A 70 -11.55 -10.35 1.05
N ALA A 71 -10.85 -9.23 1.18
CA ALA A 71 -11.37 -7.91 0.87
C ALA A 71 -10.23 -6.93 0.55
N PHE A 72 -10.53 -5.87 -0.20
CA PHE A 72 -9.59 -4.79 -0.47
C PHE A 72 -10.29 -3.45 -0.70
N ALA A 73 -9.52 -2.37 -0.69
CA ALA A 73 -9.99 -1.04 -1.06
C ALA A 73 -8.89 -0.24 -1.76
N ALA A 74 -9.27 0.56 -2.75
CA ALA A 74 -8.43 1.66 -3.22
C ALA A 74 -8.50 2.82 -2.21
N LEU A 75 -7.36 3.34 -1.79
CA LEU A 75 -7.29 4.31 -0.69
C LEU A 75 -7.58 5.76 -1.13
N ALA A 76 -7.51 6.09 -2.41
CA ALA A 76 -7.95 7.37 -3.01
C ALA A 76 -7.68 8.61 -2.12
N ASN A 77 -6.48 8.74 -1.55
CA ASN A 77 -6.07 9.79 -0.62
C ASN A 77 -6.77 9.79 0.77
N ILE A 78 -7.43 8.71 1.15
CA ILE A 78 -8.09 8.57 2.46
C ILE A 78 -7.05 8.38 3.58
N PHE A 79 -5.94 7.72 3.26
CA PHE A 79 -4.87 7.39 4.20
C PHE A 79 -3.53 7.95 3.71
N ARG A 80 -2.73 8.51 4.62
CA ARG A 80 -1.41 9.06 4.30
C ARG A 80 -0.37 8.69 5.35
N ILE A 81 0.88 8.60 4.90
CA ILE A 81 2.06 8.40 5.74
C ILE A 81 3.05 9.53 5.49
N ASP A 82 3.60 10.09 6.56
CA ASP A 82 4.62 11.13 6.46
C ASP A 82 5.98 10.47 6.15
N TYR A 83 6.74 11.03 5.22
CA TYR A 83 8.11 10.62 4.93
C TYR A 83 9.04 11.82 4.74
N LEU A 84 10.35 11.58 4.89
CA LEU A 84 11.38 12.57 4.62
C LEU A 84 11.86 12.42 3.18
N SER A 85 11.72 13.49 2.36
CA SER A 85 12.22 13.50 0.98
C SER A 85 13.75 13.58 0.94
N ASN A 86 14.35 13.33 -0.22
CA ASN A 86 15.80 13.48 -0.42
C ASN A 86 16.30 14.92 -0.14
N SER A 87 15.43 15.92 -0.30
CA SER A 87 15.74 17.32 0.05
C SER A 87 15.63 17.64 1.53
N GLY A 88 15.24 16.68 2.38
CA GLY A 88 15.05 16.89 3.82
C GLY A 88 13.69 17.49 4.20
N ALA A 89 12.76 17.67 3.26
CA ALA A 89 11.43 18.15 3.55
C ALA A 89 10.48 17.00 3.96
N ILE A 90 9.61 17.24 4.95
CA ILE A 90 8.54 16.31 5.30
C ILE A 90 7.47 16.39 4.22
N ARG A 91 7.13 15.23 3.64
CA ARG A 91 6.11 15.08 2.60
C ARG A 91 5.12 13.99 2.98
N TYR A 92 3.98 13.96 2.27
CA TYR A 92 2.92 12.98 2.44
C TYR A 92 2.99 11.93 1.33
N TYR A 93 2.81 10.68 1.71
CA TYR A 93 2.68 9.55 0.82
C TYR A 93 1.27 8.94 0.97
N PHE A 94 0.61 8.72 -0.14
CA PHE A 94 -0.71 8.11 -0.20
C PHE A 94 -0.59 6.78 -0.92
N PRO A 95 -0.67 5.63 -0.21
CA PRO A 95 -0.67 4.32 -0.84
C PRO A 95 -1.91 4.09 -1.71
N ASP A 96 -1.79 3.21 -2.72
CA ASP A 96 -2.87 2.95 -3.66
C ASP A 96 -3.96 2.05 -3.07
N PHE A 97 -3.57 0.95 -2.41
CA PHE A 97 -4.52 -0.05 -1.92
C PHE A 97 -4.23 -0.51 -0.49
N VAL A 98 -5.29 -0.98 0.16
CA VAL A 98 -5.22 -1.86 1.34
C VAL A 98 -5.92 -3.17 1.00
N ALA A 99 -5.39 -4.31 1.46
CA ALA A 99 -5.98 -5.63 1.26
C ALA A 99 -5.88 -6.50 2.52
N VAL A 100 -6.82 -7.44 2.65
CA VAL A 100 -6.81 -8.48 3.67
C VAL A 100 -6.60 -9.82 2.98
N GLN A 101 -5.48 -10.47 3.30
CA GLN A 101 -5.13 -11.80 2.81
C GLN A 101 -5.44 -12.85 3.88
N ILE A 102 -5.97 -14.00 3.47
CA ILE A 102 -6.21 -15.16 4.31
C ILE A 102 -5.15 -16.22 4.04
N LEU A 103 -4.39 -16.56 5.07
CA LEU A 103 -3.40 -17.65 5.06
C LEU A 103 -3.79 -18.69 6.11
N GLY A 104 -4.57 -19.70 5.70
CA GLY A 104 -5.16 -20.66 6.62
C GLY A 104 -6.10 -19.97 7.62
N LYS A 105 -5.75 -19.97 8.90
CA LYS A 105 -6.53 -19.28 9.97
C LYS A 105 -6.06 -17.85 10.25
N LYS A 106 -5.00 -17.39 9.57
CA LYS A 106 -4.36 -16.11 9.83
C LYS A 106 -4.80 -15.07 8.82
N LYS A 107 -5.07 -13.84 9.29
CA LYS A 107 -5.27 -12.66 8.45
C LYS A 107 -4.00 -11.83 8.41
N VAL A 108 -3.57 -11.45 7.22
CA VAL A 108 -2.47 -10.50 6.98
C VAL A 108 -3.03 -9.28 6.27
N PHE A 109 -2.71 -8.12 6.79
CA PHE A 109 -3.14 -6.83 6.24
C PHE A 109 -2.01 -6.25 5.40
N TRP A 110 -2.33 -5.84 4.19
CA TRP A 110 -1.36 -5.32 3.24
C TRP A 110 -1.64 -3.87 2.90
N ILE A 111 -0.61 -3.06 2.95
CA ILE A 111 -0.58 -1.77 2.26
C ILE A 111 0.16 -2.01 0.94
N ILE A 112 -0.46 -1.61 -0.17
CA ILE A 112 0.06 -1.92 -1.50
C ILE A 112 0.23 -0.63 -2.29
N GLU A 113 1.37 -0.52 -2.95
CA GLU A 113 1.68 0.53 -3.90
C GLU A 113 1.94 -0.07 -5.26
N THR A 114 1.31 0.49 -6.30
CA THR A 114 1.56 0.14 -7.69
C THR A 114 2.42 1.20 -8.36
N LYS A 115 3.46 0.83 -9.11
CA LYS A 115 4.37 1.78 -9.76
C LYS A 115 4.61 1.44 -11.21
N GLY A 116 4.24 2.39 -12.09
CA GLY A 116 4.58 2.33 -13.51
C GLY A 116 5.95 2.93 -13.81
N ARG A 117 6.42 3.92 -13.03
CA ARG A 117 7.71 4.60 -13.20
C ARG A 117 8.37 4.80 -11.85
N GLU A 118 9.71 4.86 -11.84
CA GLU A 118 10.46 5.17 -10.64
C GLU A 118 10.49 6.67 -10.35
N TYR A 119 10.57 7.02 -9.06
CA TYR A 119 10.68 8.39 -8.58
C TYR A 119 11.83 8.50 -7.57
N PRO A 120 12.53 9.65 -7.52
CA PRO A 120 13.72 9.83 -6.68
C PRO A 120 13.53 9.56 -5.19
N ASP A 121 12.31 9.71 -4.66
CA ASP A 121 12.01 9.53 -3.22
C ASP A 121 11.43 8.15 -2.88
N LEU A 122 11.46 7.17 -3.80
CA LEU A 122 10.80 5.89 -3.61
C LEU A 122 11.31 5.13 -2.38
N ASP A 123 12.62 5.08 -2.18
CA ASP A 123 13.23 4.40 -1.02
C ASP A 123 12.81 5.01 0.32
N ASN A 124 12.71 6.34 0.38
CA ASN A 124 12.28 7.02 1.60
C ASN A 124 10.81 6.73 1.93
N LYS A 125 9.96 6.64 0.89
CA LYS A 125 8.56 6.23 1.03
C LYS A 125 8.46 4.78 1.51
N ASN A 126 9.19 3.85 0.90
CA ASN A 126 9.20 2.44 1.27
C ASN A 126 9.61 2.27 2.75
N LYS A 127 10.72 2.89 3.15
CA LYS A 127 11.18 2.86 4.56
C LYS A 127 10.17 3.44 5.54
N ALA A 128 9.44 4.48 5.15
CA ALA A 128 8.42 5.09 6.00
C ALA A 128 7.23 4.15 6.20
N ILE A 129 6.75 3.50 5.13
CA ILE A 129 5.60 2.61 5.21
C ILE A 129 5.94 1.28 5.90
N GLU A 130 7.14 0.75 5.71
CA GLU A 130 7.62 -0.43 6.43
C GLU A 130 7.68 -0.18 7.94
N ARG A 131 8.21 0.99 8.36
CA ARG A 131 8.18 1.41 9.78
C ARG A 131 6.76 1.52 10.31
N TRP A 132 5.84 2.07 9.52
CA TRP A 132 4.44 2.17 9.89
C TRP A 132 3.83 0.78 10.08
N CYS A 133 4.00 -0.13 9.12
CA CYS A 133 3.49 -1.51 9.20
C CYS A 133 4.03 -2.24 10.44
N LYS A 134 5.33 -2.12 10.71
CA LYS A 134 5.97 -2.70 11.89
C LYS A 134 5.35 -2.16 13.19
N ALA A 135 5.28 -0.84 13.33
CA ALA A 135 4.74 -0.20 14.53
C ALA A 135 3.26 -0.56 14.79
N VAL A 136 2.43 -0.62 13.74
CA VAL A 136 1.03 -1.01 13.87
C VAL A 136 0.89 -2.50 14.20
N THR A 137 1.72 -3.37 13.64
CA THR A 137 1.77 -4.78 14.00
C THR A 137 2.09 -4.97 15.46
N GLU A 138 3.14 -4.32 15.97
CA GLU A 138 3.56 -4.38 17.38
C GLU A 138 2.46 -3.88 18.34
N GLN A 139 1.76 -2.78 17.99
CA GLN A 139 0.75 -2.18 18.84
C GLN A 139 -0.61 -2.89 18.82
N THR A 140 -0.96 -3.55 17.69
CA THR A 140 -2.29 -4.15 17.53
C THR A 140 -2.31 -5.67 17.59
N GLY A 141 -1.14 -6.32 17.48
CA GLY A 141 -1.02 -7.77 17.31
C GLY A 141 -1.54 -8.28 15.96
N LYS A 142 -1.96 -7.39 15.04
CA LYS A 142 -2.40 -7.72 13.68
C LYS A 142 -1.23 -7.54 12.74
N GLU A 143 -0.90 -8.57 11.96
CA GLU A 143 0.22 -8.51 11.03
C GLU A 143 -0.08 -7.57 9.85
N TRP A 144 0.68 -6.49 9.76
CA TRP A 144 0.67 -5.55 8.64
C TRP A 144 1.96 -5.66 7.84
N LYS A 145 1.83 -5.67 6.53
CA LYS A 145 2.93 -5.73 5.58
C LYS A 145 2.78 -4.69 4.48
N TYR A 146 3.88 -4.40 3.84
CA TYR A 146 3.94 -3.53 2.66
C TYR A 146 4.35 -4.34 1.43
N LEU A 147 3.77 -4.00 0.28
CA LEU A 147 4.15 -4.55 -1.02
C LEU A 147 4.22 -3.45 -2.07
N LEU A 148 5.39 -3.30 -2.68
CA LEU A 148 5.59 -2.49 -3.88
C LEU A 148 5.46 -3.38 -5.11
N VAL A 149 4.53 -3.06 -6.00
CA VAL A 149 4.29 -3.79 -7.26
C VAL A 149 4.73 -2.92 -8.44
N ARG A 150 5.88 -3.23 -9.02
CA ARG A 150 6.32 -2.58 -10.25
C ARG A 150 5.58 -3.19 -11.45
N GLN A 151 5.07 -2.32 -12.34
CA GLN A 151 4.32 -2.76 -13.51
C GLN A 151 5.14 -3.68 -14.42
N SER A 152 6.44 -3.41 -14.59
CA SER A 152 7.35 -4.27 -15.36
C SER A 152 7.37 -5.71 -14.84
N ASN A 153 7.56 -5.88 -13.52
CA ASN A 153 7.62 -7.18 -12.88
C ASN A 153 6.26 -7.89 -12.91
N TYR A 154 5.20 -7.13 -12.63
CA TYR A 154 3.83 -7.66 -12.69
C TYR A 154 3.47 -8.18 -14.08
N ASN A 155 3.82 -7.45 -15.14
CA ASN A 155 3.56 -7.86 -16.52
C ASN A 155 4.22 -9.20 -16.91
N MET A 156 5.36 -9.53 -16.31
CA MET A 156 6.06 -10.79 -16.57
C MET A 156 5.30 -11.99 -15.97
N ILE A 157 4.65 -11.81 -14.83
CA ILE A 157 4.09 -12.92 -14.04
C ILE A 157 2.56 -12.97 -14.03
N ARG A 158 1.86 -11.89 -14.37
CA ARG A 158 0.40 -11.74 -14.20
C ARG A 158 -0.45 -12.89 -14.75
N ARG A 159 0.01 -13.54 -15.84
CA ARG A 159 -0.73 -14.64 -16.47
C ARG A 159 -0.73 -15.92 -15.67
N SER A 160 0.23 -16.12 -14.78
CA SER A 160 0.38 -17.32 -13.94
C SER A 160 -0.18 -17.13 -12.53
N LEU A 161 -0.57 -15.90 -12.17
CA LEU A 161 -1.03 -15.59 -10.82
C LEU A 161 -2.45 -16.09 -10.57
N LYS A 162 -2.62 -16.90 -9.52
CA LYS A 162 -3.92 -17.34 -9.00
C LYS A 162 -4.23 -16.77 -7.63
N SER A 163 -3.20 -16.45 -6.84
CA SER A 163 -3.32 -15.95 -5.48
C SER A 163 -2.38 -14.77 -5.25
N PHE A 164 -2.68 -14.00 -4.22
CA PHE A 164 -1.80 -12.93 -3.76
C PHE A 164 -0.48 -13.49 -3.20
N LYS A 165 -0.51 -14.70 -2.62
CA LYS A 165 0.70 -15.40 -2.17
C LYS A 165 1.64 -15.69 -3.34
N ASN A 166 1.11 -16.14 -4.49
CA ASN A 166 1.92 -16.34 -5.69
C ASN A 166 2.59 -15.03 -6.15
N LEU A 167 1.86 -13.90 -6.10
CA LEU A 167 2.42 -12.59 -6.42
C LEU A 167 3.56 -12.22 -5.46
N GLU A 168 3.33 -12.34 -4.15
CA GLU A 168 4.34 -12.06 -3.12
C GLU A 168 5.63 -12.85 -3.35
N ASP A 169 5.50 -14.16 -3.57
CA ASP A 169 6.64 -15.06 -3.77
C ASP A 169 7.40 -14.73 -5.05
N SER A 170 6.72 -14.54 -6.17
CA SER A 170 7.34 -14.17 -7.46
C SER A 170 8.05 -12.81 -7.38
N LEU A 171 7.48 -11.82 -6.68
CA LEU A 171 8.14 -10.52 -6.54
C LEU A 171 9.38 -10.57 -5.65
N LYS A 172 9.44 -11.47 -4.66
CA LYS A 172 10.64 -11.72 -3.87
C LYS A 172 11.78 -12.31 -4.70
N GLU A 173 11.48 -13.19 -5.64
CA GLU A 173 12.47 -13.75 -6.56
C GLU A 173 13.12 -12.66 -7.42
N PHE A 174 12.36 -11.68 -7.91
CA PHE A 174 12.93 -10.52 -8.61
C PHE A 174 13.82 -9.66 -7.72
N GLY A 175 13.50 -9.50 -6.43
CA GLY A 175 14.31 -8.76 -5.47
C GLY A 175 15.62 -9.46 -5.10
N ASN A 176 15.69 -10.77 -5.23
CA ASN A 176 16.90 -11.56 -4.97
C ASN A 176 17.82 -11.68 -6.20
N LEU A 177 17.36 -11.21 -7.38
CA LEU A 177 18.12 -11.21 -8.63
C LEU A 177 18.81 -9.87 -8.93
N LEU A 178 18.62 -8.85 -8.08
CA LEU A 178 19.23 -7.53 -8.14
C LEU A 178 20.21 -7.31 -6.97
#